data_cb6dd007373431ccf6a6da0013c31ae9
#
_entry.id   cb6dd007373431ccf6a6da0013c31ae9
#
_cell.length_a   1.000
_cell.length_b   1.000
_cell.length_c   1.000
_cell.angle_alpha   90.00
_cell.angle_beta   90.00
_cell.angle_gamma   90.00
#
_symmetry.space_group_name_H-M   'P 1'
#
loop_
_entity.id
_entity.type
_entity.pdbx_description
1 polymer ?
#
loop_
_entity_poly.entity_id
_entity_poly.type
_entity_poly.pdbx_seq_one_letter_code
_entity_poly.pdbx_strand_id
1 'polypeptide(L)'
;MSLPKTARAAVVAEYGKPIEIRELPVPREDELEPGSLLVRVDVASVCGSDVHQWDGMTQALAPAQLPIVLGHEMMGTVVAFGPGPREDSIGQPLREGDRLLWTHVYCGQCHECRVQHTPTLCRRKKQYMRTNCERFPYLVGGFAQYCYVFPPSGRVRIPEGVPDGVASAASCALRTVIHAMDRVGRIEPHQRVVIQGAGPLGLFATAVANHAGVSEVIVVGAPERRLALAKRWGASAVVSIDEFPTAEARLARVRELTDGRGADVVFELSGAPYAFAEGLDFLRAGGRYAVVGQLGGPLTPVQAALFVRKGATILGVQSADIGQFWKALEFVRRAGGRYGFEAMLTTRYPLDRINDAIQSMRAFREIKPLVLPWAETST
;
A
#
# COMPACT_ATOMS: atom_id res chain seq x y z
N MET A 1 10.38 -16.20 -25.87
CA MET A 1 11.49 -16.91 -25.16
C MET A 1 10.85 -18.00 -24.34
N SER A 2 11.45 -19.21 -24.28
CA SER A 2 10.92 -20.26 -23.39
C SER A 2 11.09 -19.88 -21.94
N LEU A 3 10.06 -20.11 -21.11
CA LEU A 3 10.11 -19.87 -19.68
C LEU A 3 11.16 -20.77 -19.00
N PRO A 4 11.88 -20.28 -17.98
CA PRO A 4 12.82 -21.11 -17.23
C PRO A 4 12.03 -22.13 -16.37
N LYS A 5 12.69 -23.23 -15.98
CA LYS A 5 12.06 -24.25 -15.11
C LYS A 5 11.88 -23.76 -13.67
N THR A 6 12.81 -22.94 -13.20
CA THR A 6 12.83 -22.38 -11.84
C THR A 6 13.11 -20.89 -11.87
N ALA A 7 12.79 -20.21 -10.80
CA ALA A 7 13.06 -18.79 -10.59
C ALA A 7 13.41 -18.51 -9.14
N ARG A 8 14.25 -17.53 -8.92
CA ARG A 8 14.66 -17.10 -7.59
C ARG A 8 13.54 -16.34 -6.88
N ALA A 9 13.34 -16.65 -5.61
CA ALA A 9 12.36 -16.02 -4.76
C ALA A 9 12.89 -15.86 -3.33
N ALA A 10 12.49 -14.79 -2.67
CA ALA A 10 12.79 -14.51 -1.27
C ALA A 10 11.71 -15.14 -0.39
N VAL A 11 12.05 -16.21 0.32
CA VAL A 11 11.14 -17.08 1.05
C VAL A 11 11.27 -16.87 2.56
N VAL A 12 10.14 -16.59 3.22
CA VAL A 12 10.01 -16.63 4.68
C VAL A 12 9.62 -18.05 5.08
N ALA A 13 10.57 -18.79 5.63
CA ALA A 13 10.33 -20.14 6.13
C ALA A 13 9.82 -20.12 7.58
N GLU A 14 10.28 -19.16 8.39
CA GLU A 14 9.92 -18.97 9.79
C GLU A 14 9.81 -17.47 10.10
N TYR A 15 8.84 -17.08 10.92
CA TYR A 15 8.68 -15.67 11.32
C TYR A 15 9.88 -15.14 12.10
N GLY A 16 10.29 -13.91 11.78
CA GLY A 16 11.39 -13.21 12.44
C GLY A 16 12.79 -13.73 12.11
N LYS A 17 12.90 -14.78 11.30
CA LYS A 17 14.19 -15.32 10.83
C LYS A 17 14.62 -14.67 9.52
N PRO A 18 15.92 -14.76 9.16
CA PRO A 18 16.37 -14.28 7.86
C PRO A 18 15.58 -14.90 6.71
N ILE A 19 15.23 -14.07 5.74
CA ILE A 19 14.57 -14.48 4.51
C ILE A 19 15.60 -15.21 3.64
N GLU A 20 15.22 -16.36 3.12
CA GLU A 20 16.08 -17.23 2.30
C GLU A 20 15.83 -17.01 0.82
N ILE A 21 16.89 -17.01 0.02
CA ILE A 21 16.73 -17.05 -1.44
C ILE A 21 16.65 -18.52 -1.86
N ARG A 22 15.52 -18.88 -2.47
CA ARG A 22 15.26 -20.25 -2.97
C ARG A 22 14.93 -20.23 -4.46
N GLU A 23 15.22 -21.33 -5.14
CA GLU A 23 14.71 -21.63 -6.47
C GLU A 23 13.34 -22.28 -6.34
N LEU A 24 12.32 -21.66 -6.90
CA LEU A 24 10.95 -22.18 -6.92
C LEU A 24 10.55 -22.55 -8.36
N PRO A 25 9.68 -23.55 -8.55
CA PRO A 25 9.19 -23.90 -9.87
C PRO A 25 8.46 -22.73 -10.54
N VAL A 26 8.71 -22.52 -11.82
CA VAL A 26 7.90 -21.61 -12.65
C VAL A 26 6.81 -22.45 -13.32
N PRO A 27 5.51 -22.08 -13.17
CA PRO A 27 4.44 -22.76 -13.87
C PRO A 27 4.67 -22.80 -15.37
N ARG A 28 4.53 -23.97 -15.99
CA ARG A 28 4.60 -24.10 -17.44
C ARG A 28 3.37 -23.49 -18.10
N GLU A 29 3.45 -23.14 -19.36
CA GLU A 29 2.33 -22.54 -20.09
C GLU A 29 1.08 -23.43 -20.10
N ASP A 30 1.26 -24.77 -20.17
CA ASP A 30 0.17 -25.77 -20.15
C ASP A 30 -0.44 -25.99 -18.74
N GLU A 31 0.20 -25.46 -17.68
CA GLU A 31 -0.29 -25.47 -16.30
C GLU A 31 -1.06 -24.18 -15.94
N LEU A 32 -1.01 -23.16 -16.80
CA LEU A 32 -1.68 -21.89 -16.53
C LEU A 32 -3.21 -22.06 -16.58
N GLU A 33 -3.89 -21.73 -15.49
CA GLU A 33 -5.36 -21.78 -15.41
C GLU A 33 -6.01 -20.80 -16.41
N PRO A 34 -7.22 -21.12 -16.94
CA PRO A 34 -7.94 -20.18 -17.79
C PRO A 34 -8.10 -18.79 -17.14
N GLY A 35 -7.64 -17.75 -17.85
CA GLY A 35 -7.67 -16.37 -17.39
C GLY A 35 -6.55 -15.97 -16.44
N SER A 36 -5.61 -16.87 -16.10
CA SER A 36 -4.40 -16.51 -15.35
C SER A 36 -3.33 -15.87 -16.25
N LEU A 37 -2.34 -15.25 -15.61
CA LEU A 37 -1.14 -14.73 -16.28
C LEU A 37 0.11 -15.16 -15.50
N LEU A 38 1.22 -15.28 -16.19
CA LEU A 38 2.54 -15.25 -15.59
C LEU A 38 3.20 -13.90 -15.92
N VAL A 39 3.71 -13.25 -14.90
CA VAL A 39 4.32 -11.92 -15.00
C VAL A 39 5.76 -11.99 -14.50
N ARG A 40 6.70 -11.47 -15.28
CA ARG A 40 8.04 -11.16 -14.81
C ARG A 40 7.94 -9.96 -13.88
N VAL A 41 8.34 -10.09 -12.61
CA VAL A 41 8.36 -8.96 -11.68
C VAL A 41 9.55 -8.08 -11.98
N ASP A 42 9.30 -6.85 -12.41
CA ASP A 42 10.37 -5.91 -12.74
C ASP A 42 10.79 -5.09 -11.51
N VAL A 43 9.82 -4.68 -10.70
CA VAL A 43 10.04 -3.93 -9.45
C VAL A 43 9.01 -4.35 -8.40
N ALA A 44 9.46 -4.53 -7.17
CA ALA A 44 8.60 -4.64 -5.99
C ALA A 44 9.10 -3.70 -4.90
N SER A 45 8.21 -2.87 -4.34
CA SER A 45 8.57 -1.99 -3.22
C SER A 45 8.28 -2.66 -1.87
N VAL A 46 9.09 -2.33 -0.86
CA VAL A 46 8.90 -2.84 0.49
C VAL A 46 7.91 -1.98 1.26
N CYS A 47 6.93 -2.64 1.87
CA CYS A 47 5.89 -2.02 2.70
C CYS A 47 6.09 -2.33 4.18
N GLY A 48 5.52 -1.52 5.06
CA GLY A 48 5.41 -1.85 6.48
C GLY A 48 4.67 -3.17 6.73
N SER A 49 3.69 -3.50 5.87
CA SER A 49 2.97 -4.78 5.94
C SER A 49 3.84 -6.00 5.64
N ASP A 50 4.90 -5.85 4.82
CA ASP A 50 5.86 -6.94 4.60
C ASP A 50 6.67 -7.19 5.87
N VAL A 51 7.07 -6.13 6.58
CA VAL A 51 7.74 -6.24 7.89
C VAL A 51 6.83 -6.91 8.91
N HIS A 52 5.57 -6.48 9.03
CA HIS A 52 4.58 -7.05 9.95
C HIS A 52 4.22 -8.50 9.61
N GLN A 53 4.28 -8.89 8.34
CA GLN A 53 4.10 -10.27 7.94
C GLN A 53 5.34 -11.12 8.22
N TRP A 54 6.53 -10.54 8.01
CA TRP A 54 7.79 -11.21 8.29
C TRP A 54 8.00 -11.46 9.79
N ASP A 55 7.65 -10.51 10.67
CA ASP A 55 7.79 -10.66 12.12
C ASP A 55 6.65 -11.44 12.80
N GLY A 56 5.60 -11.78 12.06
CA GLY A 56 4.43 -12.52 12.55
C GLY A 56 3.37 -11.68 13.27
N MET A 57 3.51 -10.35 13.31
CA MET A 57 2.53 -9.46 13.99
C MET A 57 1.11 -9.64 13.47
N THR A 58 0.95 -9.92 12.17
CA THR A 58 -0.38 -10.08 11.56
C THR A 58 -0.97 -11.48 11.69
N GLN A 59 -0.24 -12.44 12.28
CA GLN A 59 -0.62 -13.86 12.28
C GLN A 59 -1.96 -14.11 12.96
N ALA A 60 -2.26 -13.42 14.05
CA ALA A 60 -3.50 -13.60 14.80
C ALA A 60 -4.75 -13.16 14.01
N LEU A 61 -4.64 -12.13 13.19
CA LEU A 61 -5.76 -11.54 12.43
C LEU A 61 -5.83 -12.04 10.98
N ALA A 62 -4.69 -12.40 10.42
CA ALA A 62 -4.57 -12.76 9.01
C ALA A 62 -3.40 -13.75 8.83
N PRO A 63 -3.61 -15.03 9.17
CA PRO A 63 -2.57 -16.06 9.13
C PRO A 63 -2.05 -16.30 7.72
N ALA A 64 -0.75 -16.54 7.59
CA ALA A 64 -0.12 -17.00 6.36
C ALA A 64 0.25 -18.49 6.48
N GLN A 65 0.33 -19.15 5.34
CA GLN A 65 0.68 -20.57 5.24
C GLN A 65 2.17 -20.72 4.89
N LEU A 66 3.03 -20.60 5.89
CA LEU A 66 4.49 -20.74 5.67
C LEU A 66 4.85 -22.08 5.00
N PRO A 67 5.95 -22.12 4.18
CA PRO A 67 6.77 -20.99 3.75
C PRO A 67 6.07 -20.12 2.69
N ILE A 68 6.36 -18.82 2.67
CA ILE A 68 5.73 -17.85 1.76
C ILE A 68 6.76 -16.98 1.04
N VAL A 69 6.39 -16.45 -0.13
CA VAL A 69 7.10 -15.36 -0.79
C VAL A 69 6.44 -14.04 -0.40
N LEU A 70 7.19 -13.09 0.17
CA LEU A 70 6.70 -11.75 0.50
C LEU A 70 6.60 -10.84 -0.73
N GLY A 71 6.19 -9.61 -0.50
CA GLY A 71 5.99 -8.58 -1.53
C GLY A 71 4.57 -8.57 -2.08
N HIS A 72 3.89 -7.45 -1.93
CA HIS A 72 2.53 -7.23 -2.44
C HIS A 72 2.40 -5.87 -3.15
N GLU A 73 3.47 -5.12 -3.22
CA GLU A 73 3.61 -3.87 -3.96
C GLU A 73 4.49 -4.12 -5.17
N MET A 74 3.95 -4.74 -6.19
CA MET A 74 4.71 -5.18 -7.34
C MET A 74 4.09 -4.71 -8.65
N MET A 75 4.96 -4.47 -9.60
CA MET A 75 4.63 -4.31 -11.00
C MET A 75 5.49 -5.26 -11.84
N GLY A 76 5.03 -5.60 -13.01
CA GLY A 76 5.81 -6.48 -13.87
C GLY A 76 5.29 -6.53 -15.28
N THR A 77 6.02 -7.26 -16.10
CA THR A 77 5.77 -7.45 -17.53
C THR A 77 5.18 -8.81 -17.81
N VAL A 78 4.07 -8.87 -18.54
CA VAL A 78 3.40 -10.12 -18.94
C VAL A 78 4.33 -10.96 -19.80
N VAL A 79 4.50 -12.23 -19.44
CA VAL A 79 5.36 -13.18 -20.18
C VAL A 79 4.61 -14.41 -20.71
N ALA A 80 3.43 -14.74 -20.11
CA ALA A 80 2.59 -15.81 -20.62
C ALA A 80 1.13 -15.60 -20.17
N PHE A 81 0.21 -16.19 -20.93
CA PHE A 81 -1.22 -16.18 -20.66
C PHE A 81 -1.74 -17.61 -20.53
N GLY A 82 -2.59 -17.84 -19.52
CA GLY A 82 -3.49 -18.99 -19.53
C GLY A 82 -4.55 -18.86 -20.63
N PRO A 83 -5.28 -19.94 -20.93
CA PRO A 83 -6.34 -19.91 -21.93
C PRO A 83 -7.40 -18.84 -21.63
N GLY A 84 -7.98 -18.22 -22.66
CA GLY A 84 -9.10 -17.28 -22.56
C GLY A 84 -8.80 -15.86 -23.03
N PRO A 85 -9.66 -14.88 -22.65
CA PRO A 85 -9.51 -13.49 -23.08
C PRO A 85 -8.19 -12.86 -22.58
N ARG A 86 -7.53 -12.12 -23.48
CA ARG A 86 -6.32 -11.37 -23.19
C ARG A 86 -6.65 -9.89 -23.05
N GLU A 87 -7.25 -9.54 -21.94
CA GLU A 87 -7.66 -8.17 -21.62
C GLU A 87 -7.45 -7.84 -20.14
N ASP A 88 -7.33 -6.55 -19.84
CA ASP A 88 -7.31 -6.07 -18.47
C ASP A 88 -8.72 -5.89 -17.90
N SER A 89 -8.83 -5.46 -16.64
CA SER A 89 -10.12 -5.34 -15.94
C SER A 89 -11.02 -4.19 -16.44
N ILE A 90 -10.53 -3.38 -17.37
CA ILE A 90 -11.32 -2.32 -18.03
C ILE A 90 -11.50 -2.57 -19.53
N GLY A 91 -11.25 -3.83 -19.97
CA GLY A 91 -11.47 -4.26 -21.36
C GLY A 91 -10.38 -3.81 -22.34
N GLN A 92 -9.20 -3.38 -21.87
CA GLN A 92 -8.10 -3.06 -22.77
C GLN A 92 -7.35 -4.34 -23.18
N PRO A 93 -7.05 -4.54 -24.47
CA PRO A 93 -6.28 -5.69 -24.91
C PRO A 93 -4.90 -5.76 -24.24
N LEU A 94 -4.48 -6.97 -23.85
CA LEU A 94 -3.18 -7.27 -23.29
C LEU A 94 -2.36 -8.14 -24.22
N ARG A 95 -1.04 -7.92 -24.22
CA ARG A 95 -0.03 -8.68 -24.96
C ARG A 95 1.13 -9.02 -24.03
N GLU A 96 1.89 -10.03 -24.41
CA GLU A 96 3.22 -10.24 -23.85
C GLU A 96 4.06 -8.96 -24.04
N GLY A 97 4.80 -8.58 -23.00
CA GLY A 97 5.52 -7.31 -22.95
C GLY A 97 4.74 -6.14 -22.32
N ASP A 98 3.42 -6.25 -22.11
CA ASP A 98 2.66 -5.20 -21.42
C ASP A 98 2.99 -5.16 -19.93
N ARG A 99 3.13 -3.94 -19.39
CA ARG A 99 3.38 -3.69 -17.98
C ARG A 99 2.07 -3.64 -17.20
N LEU A 100 2.00 -4.36 -16.08
CA LEU A 100 0.78 -4.52 -15.28
C LEU A 100 0.95 -4.19 -13.81
N LEU A 101 -0.16 -3.73 -13.20
CA LEU A 101 -0.48 -3.88 -11.78
C LEU A 101 -1.65 -4.86 -11.61
N TRP A 102 -1.71 -5.55 -10.46
CA TRP A 102 -2.81 -6.46 -10.14
C TRP A 102 -3.17 -6.45 -8.66
N THR A 103 -4.43 -6.79 -8.37
CA THR A 103 -4.97 -6.83 -7.00
C THR A 103 -4.75 -8.20 -6.35
N HIS A 104 -4.98 -8.26 -5.03
CA HIS A 104 -5.29 -9.52 -4.37
C HIS A 104 -6.50 -10.19 -5.03
N VAL A 105 -6.67 -11.50 -4.78
CA VAL A 105 -7.78 -12.27 -5.33
C VAL A 105 -9.04 -12.03 -4.53
N TYR A 106 -10.06 -11.48 -5.15
CA TYR A 106 -11.40 -11.37 -4.60
C TYR A 106 -12.33 -12.33 -5.33
N CYS A 107 -13.19 -13.08 -4.60
CA CYS A 107 -13.94 -14.18 -5.23
C CYS A 107 -15.04 -13.71 -6.18
N GLY A 108 -15.44 -12.43 -6.14
CA GLY A 108 -16.49 -11.87 -6.99
C GLY A 108 -17.92 -12.42 -6.76
N GLN A 109 -18.12 -13.34 -5.79
CA GLN A 109 -19.39 -14.08 -5.63
C GLN A 109 -20.00 -14.00 -4.23
N CYS A 110 -19.23 -13.63 -3.18
CA CYS A 110 -19.77 -13.52 -1.83
C CYS A 110 -20.60 -12.24 -1.64
N HIS A 111 -21.26 -12.14 -0.50
CA HIS A 111 -22.12 -11.00 -0.16
C HIS A 111 -21.36 -9.67 -0.24
N GLU A 112 -20.14 -9.64 0.30
CA GLU A 112 -19.28 -8.44 0.29
C GLU A 112 -18.94 -8.03 -1.16
N CYS A 113 -18.71 -8.99 -2.06
CA CYS A 113 -18.39 -8.70 -3.46
C CYS A 113 -19.60 -8.29 -4.28
N ARG A 114 -20.74 -8.99 -4.11
CA ARG A 114 -21.91 -8.87 -5.01
C ARG A 114 -22.99 -7.93 -4.50
N VAL A 115 -23.20 -7.86 -3.19
CA VAL A 115 -24.28 -7.07 -2.59
C VAL A 115 -23.76 -5.75 -2.02
N GLN A 116 -22.69 -5.82 -1.26
CA GLN A 116 -22.11 -4.61 -0.66
C GLN A 116 -21.17 -3.84 -1.61
N HIS A 117 -20.72 -4.46 -2.71
CA HIS A 117 -19.72 -3.90 -3.63
C HIS A 117 -18.43 -3.46 -2.92
N THR A 118 -18.01 -4.23 -1.89
CA THR A 118 -16.80 -4.01 -1.10
C THR A 118 -15.87 -5.22 -1.19
N PRO A 119 -15.30 -5.55 -2.36
CA PRO A 119 -14.49 -6.75 -2.56
C PRO A 119 -13.25 -6.80 -1.66
N THR A 120 -12.77 -5.68 -1.17
CA THR A 120 -11.66 -5.63 -0.19
C THR A 120 -11.97 -6.37 1.11
N LEU A 121 -13.26 -6.53 1.45
CA LEU A 121 -13.76 -7.27 2.61
C LEU A 121 -14.17 -8.71 2.27
N CYS A 122 -13.82 -9.22 1.10
CA CYS A 122 -14.15 -10.56 0.64
C CYS A 122 -13.70 -11.64 1.64
N ARG A 123 -14.64 -12.49 2.09
CA ARG A 123 -14.34 -13.59 3.04
C ARG A 123 -13.50 -14.70 2.44
N ARG A 124 -13.48 -14.83 1.10
CA ARG A 124 -12.72 -15.84 0.34
C ARG A 124 -11.48 -15.22 -0.32
N LYS A 125 -11.02 -14.11 0.22
CA LYS A 125 -9.85 -13.40 -0.29
C LYS A 125 -8.60 -14.27 -0.19
N LYS A 126 -7.85 -14.41 -1.31
CA LYS A 126 -6.48 -14.90 -1.31
C LYS A 126 -5.54 -13.70 -1.43
N GLN A 127 -4.53 -13.67 -0.61
CA GLN A 127 -3.57 -12.56 -0.63
C GLN A 127 -2.22 -13.05 -1.13
N TYR A 128 -1.65 -12.30 -2.05
CA TYR A 128 -0.22 -12.42 -2.34
C TYR A 128 0.54 -12.24 -1.02
N MET A 129 1.71 -12.86 -0.90
CA MET A 129 2.53 -12.94 0.32
C MET A 129 1.94 -13.75 1.50
N ARG A 130 0.90 -14.58 1.29
CA ARG A 130 0.31 -15.41 2.37
C ARG A 130 0.02 -16.85 1.96
N THR A 131 0.25 -17.18 0.70
CA THR A 131 0.05 -18.53 0.16
C THR A 131 1.34 -19.32 0.25
N ASN A 132 1.24 -20.60 0.63
CA ASN A 132 2.39 -21.50 0.69
C ASN A 132 3.07 -21.62 -0.67
N CYS A 133 4.38 -21.36 -0.73
CA CYS A 133 5.15 -21.34 -1.97
C CYS A 133 5.68 -22.74 -2.40
N GLU A 134 5.45 -23.78 -1.62
CA GLU A 134 5.76 -25.16 -1.98
C GLU A 134 4.59 -25.86 -2.72
N ARG A 135 3.48 -25.14 -2.90
CA ARG A 135 2.30 -25.59 -3.61
C ARG A 135 2.07 -24.74 -4.85
N PHE A 136 1.52 -25.36 -5.90
CA PHE A 136 1.11 -24.64 -7.09
C PHE A 136 0.22 -23.43 -6.73
N PRO A 137 0.44 -22.26 -7.29
CA PRO A 137 1.36 -21.91 -8.38
C PRO A 137 2.74 -21.38 -7.90
N TYR A 138 3.20 -21.71 -6.72
CA TYR A 138 4.51 -21.46 -6.12
C TYR A 138 4.87 -19.98 -5.96
N LEU A 139 4.82 -19.21 -7.03
CA LEU A 139 5.31 -17.83 -7.14
C LEU A 139 4.16 -16.84 -6.86
N VAL A 140 3.81 -16.65 -5.58
CA VAL A 140 2.67 -15.83 -5.11
C VAL A 140 3.14 -14.71 -4.20
N GLY A 141 4.06 -13.89 -4.71
CA GLY A 141 4.60 -12.72 -4.02
C GLY A 141 5.55 -11.95 -4.92
N GLY A 142 5.77 -10.67 -4.61
CA GLY A 142 6.53 -9.75 -5.45
C GLY A 142 8.05 -9.83 -5.25
N PHE A 143 8.53 -10.42 -4.16
CA PHE A 143 9.99 -10.59 -3.97
C PHE A 143 10.45 -11.90 -4.62
N ALA A 144 10.15 -12.03 -5.90
CA ALA A 144 10.53 -13.14 -6.77
C ALA A 144 10.68 -12.65 -8.20
N GLN A 145 11.39 -13.41 -9.02
CA GLN A 145 11.61 -13.06 -10.44
C GLN A 145 10.33 -13.13 -11.28
N TYR A 146 9.38 -14.02 -10.90
CA TYR A 146 8.08 -14.11 -11.52
C TYR A 146 6.97 -14.12 -10.47
N CYS A 147 5.77 -13.76 -10.89
CA CYS A 147 4.56 -13.86 -10.09
C CYS A 147 3.42 -14.43 -10.93
N TYR A 148 2.72 -15.40 -10.37
CA TYR A 148 1.49 -15.94 -10.94
C TYR A 148 0.31 -15.03 -10.61
N VAL A 149 -0.36 -14.51 -11.62
CA VAL A 149 -1.56 -13.68 -11.44
C VAL A 149 -2.79 -14.55 -11.58
N PHE A 150 -3.51 -14.73 -10.49
CA PHE A 150 -4.71 -15.59 -10.45
C PHE A 150 -5.83 -15.06 -11.37
N PRO A 151 -6.68 -15.94 -11.95
CA PRO A 151 -7.77 -15.53 -12.83
C PRO A 151 -8.67 -14.43 -12.26
N PRO A 152 -9.11 -14.49 -10.98
CA PRO A 152 -9.96 -13.44 -10.39
C PRO A 152 -9.23 -12.19 -9.94
N SER A 153 -7.88 -12.12 -10.02
CA SER A 153 -7.16 -10.88 -9.72
C SER A 153 -7.49 -9.81 -10.72
N GLY A 154 -8.04 -8.70 -10.26
CA GLY A 154 -8.15 -7.51 -11.08
C GLY A 154 -6.76 -7.06 -11.54
N ARG A 155 -6.65 -6.63 -12.79
CA ARG A 155 -5.38 -6.21 -13.42
C ARG A 155 -5.60 -5.00 -14.30
N VAL A 156 -4.64 -4.08 -14.32
CA VAL A 156 -4.65 -2.91 -15.20
C VAL A 156 -3.30 -2.71 -15.84
N ARG A 157 -3.31 -2.35 -17.12
CA ARG A 157 -2.10 -1.97 -17.83
C ARG A 157 -1.55 -0.65 -17.29
N ILE A 158 -0.25 -0.59 -17.07
CA ILE A 158 0.43 0.64 -16.65
C ILE A 158 0.56 1.57 -17.87
N PRO A 159 0.02 2.80 -17.79
CA PRO A 159 0.13 3.76 -18.88
C PRO A 159 1.59 4.12 -19.19
N GLU A 160 1.83 4.50 -20.44
CA GLU A 160 3.10 5.10 -20.83
C GLU A 160 3.40 6.35 -20.00
N GLY A 161 4.68 6.59 -19.70
CA GLY A 161 5.15 7.71 -18.89
C GLY A 161 5.02 7.53 -17.37
N VAL A 162 4.42 6.43 -16.88
CA VAL A 162 4.42 6.09 -15.44
C VAL A 162 5.68 5.29 -15.11
N PRO A 163 6.59 5.80 -14.23
CA PRO A 163 7.82 5.11 -13.86
C PRO A 163 7.53 3.84 -13.04
N ASP A 164 8.29 2.77 -13.28
CA ASP A 164 8.08 1.45 -12.67
C ASP A 164 8.09 1.47 -11.14
N GLY A 165 9.07 2.15 -10.55
CA GLY A 165 9.15 2.27 -9.09
C GLY A 165 7.97 3.02 -8.47
N VAL A 166 7.45 4.04 -9.16
CA VAL A 166 6.26 4.78 -8.73
C VAL A 166 5.00 3.92 -8.90
N ALA A 167 4.89 3.17 -10.01
CA ALA A 167 3.80 2.23 -10.23
C ALA A 167 3.76 1.16 -9.13
N SER A 168 4.91 0.59 -8.78
CA SER A 168 5.06 -0.36 -7.67
C SER A 168 4.58 0.25 -6.35
N ALA A 169 5.03 1.44 -5.95
CA ALA A 169 4.59 2.12 -4.73
C ALA A 169 3.09 2.48 -4.78
N ALA A 170 2.57 2.84 -5.96
CA ALA A 170 1.17 3.18 -6.18
C ALA A 170 0.25 1.96 -6.01
N SER A 171 0.75 0.74 -6.27
CA SER A 171 -0.02 -0.50 -6.19
C SER A 171 -0.47 -0.89 -4.77
N CYS A 172 0.03 -0.20 -3.73
CA CYS A 172 -0.46 -0.33 -2.36
C CYS A 172 -0.73 1.04 -1.72
N ALA A 173 0.28 1.88 -1.54
CA ALA A 173 0.13 3.10 -0.76
C ALA A 173 -0.85 4.09 -1.41
N LEU A 174 -0.65 4.44 -2.69
CA LEU A 174 -1.50 5.43 -3.34
C LEU A 174 -2.93 4.92 -3.56
N ARG A 175 -3.11 3.67 -4.03
CA ARG A 175 -4.46 3.11 -4.22
C ARG A 175 -5.25 3.06 -2.91
N THR A 176 -4.58 2.77 -1.78
CA THR A 176 -5.21 2.75 -0.45
C THR A 176 -5.62 4.14 0.00
N VAL A 177 -4.79 5.14 -0.27
CA VAL A 177 -5.12 6.56 -0.06
C VAL A 177 -6.33 6.98 -0.89
N ILE A 178 -6.36 6.63 -2.16
CA ILE A 178 -7.52 6.93 -3.03
C ILE A 178 -8.79 6.25 -2.50
N HIS A 179 -8.70 4.99 -2.05
CA HIS A 179 -9.83 4.33 -1.41
C HIS A 179 -10.25 5.07 -0.12
N ALA A 180 -9.32 5.53 0.71
CA ALA A 180 -9.64 6.32 1.90
C ALA A 180 -10.35 7.64 1.53
N MET A 181 -9.89 8.33 0.49
CA MET A 181 -10.54 9.54 -0.04
C MET A 181 -11.96 9.23 -0.57
N ASP A 182 -12.12 8.15 -1.36
CA ASP A 182 -13.44 7.72 -1.84
C ASP A 182 -14.41 7.44 -0.67
N ARG A 183 -13.93 6.81 0.43
CA ARG A 183 -14.73 6.50 1.63
C ARG A 183 -15.08 7.73 2.45
N VAL A 184 -14.17 8.68 2.57
CA VAL A 184 -14.41 9.96 3.24
C VAL A 184 -15.39 10.81 2.44
N GLY A 185 -15.41 10.64 1.13
CA GLY A 185 -16.23 11.46 0.23
C GLY A 185 -15.60 12.82 -0.05
N ARG A 186 -16.39 13.72 -0.61
CA ARG A 186 -15.90 15.04 -1.02
C ARG A 186 -15.32 15.83 0.16
N ILE A 187 -14.15 16.39 -0.05
CA ILE A 187 -13.50 17.35 0.85
C ILE A 187 -13.54 18.70 0.15
N GLU A 188 -14.15 19.68 0.79
CA GLU A 188 -14.25 21.02 0.23
C GLU A 188 -12.93 21.80 0.41
N PRO A 189 -12.59 22.73 -0.50
CA PRO A 189 -11.31 23.47 -0.43
C PRO A 189 -11.06 24.19 0.90
N HIS A 190 -12.11 24.67 1.57
CA HIS A 190 -12.03 25.38 2.86
C HIS A 190 -11.92 24.45 4.08
N GLN A 191 -12.06 23.13 3.88
CA GLN A 191 -11.95 22.15 4.97
C GLN A 191 -10.49 21.89 5.31
N ARG A 192 -10.25 21.61 6.59
CA ARG A 192 -8.93 21.31 7.14
C ARG A 192 -8.73 19.81 7.25
N VAL A 193 -7.63 19.34 6.71
CA VAL A 193 -7.25 17.93 6.73
C VAL A 193 -6.03 17.74 7.60
N VAL A 194 -6.12 16.82 8.57
CA VAL A 194 -4.96 16.35 9.33
C VAL A 194 -4.60 14.93 8.87
N ILE A 195 -3.34 14.71 8.57
CA ILE A 195 -2.77 13.43 8.16
C ILE A 195 -1.78 12.98 9.24
N GLN A 196 -2.09 11.88 9.92
CA GLN A 196 -1.19 11.25 10.89
C GLN A 196 -0.31 10.22 10.19
N GLY A 197 0.99 10.49 10.19
CA GLY A 197 2.01 9.68 9.54
C GLY A 197 2.62 10.35 8.31
N ALA A 198 3.96 10.45 8.29
CA ALA A 198 4.76 10.94 7.16
C ALA A 198 5.42 9.79 6.36
N GLY A 199 4.82 8.59 6.40
CA GLY A 199 5.19 7.45 5.56
C GLY A 199 4.64 7.58 4.13
N PRO A 200 4.85 6.55 3.26
CA PRO A 200 4.37 6.58 1.88
C PRO A 200 2.88 6.89 1.74
N LEU A 201 2.02 6.33 2.62
CA LEU A 201 0.59 6.63 2.60
C LEU A 201 0.33 8.11 2.91
N GLY A 202 0.95 8.65 3.98
CA GLY A 202 0.75 10.04 4.36
C GLY A 202 1.27 11.03 3.33
N LEU A 203 2.40 10.72 2.70
CA LEU A 203 2.96 11.52 1.62
C LEU A 203 2.02 11.52 0.39
N PHE A 204 1.54 10.37 -0.04
CA PHE A 204 0.54 10.32 -1.12
C PHE A 204 -0.77 11.00 -0.73
N ALA A 205 -1.25 10.84 0.52
CA ALA A 205 -2.46 11.51 0.99
C ALA A 205 -2.33 13.03 0.93
N THR A 206 -1.14 13.55 1.28
CA THR A 206 -0.81 14.97 1.17
C THR A 206 -0.92 15.45 -0.29
N ALA A 207 -0.29 14.73 -1.22
CA ALA A 207 -0.32 15.09 -2.64
C ALA A 207 -1.75 15.00 -3.21
N VAL A 208 -2.52 13.95 -2.87
CA VAL A 208 -3.90 13.78 -3.35
C VAL A 208 -4.81 14.87 -2.79
N ALA A 209 -4.74 15.18 -1.49
CA ALA A 209 -5.54 16.24 -0.88
C ALA A 209 -5.21 17.61 -1.48
N ASN A 210 -3.92 17.93 -1.64
CA ASN A 210 -3.49 19.17 -2.29
C ASN A 210 -3.95 19.26 -3.75
N HIS A 211 -3.87 18.15 -4.51
CA HIS A 211 -4.33 18.10 -5.90
C HIS A 211 -5.84 18.28 -6.03
N ALA A 212 -6.60 17.80 -5.05
CA ALA A 212 -8.05 17.99 -4.95
C ALA A 212 -8.45 19.43 -4.55
N GLY A 213 -7.48 20.31 -4.31
CA GLY A 213 -7.72 21.71 -3.99
C GLY A 213 -7.91 22.01 -2.51
N VAL A 214 -7.62 21.06 -1.61
CA VAL A 214 -7.67 21.32 -0.16
C VAL A 214 -6.55 22.29 0.21
N SER A 215 -6.91 23.43 0.78
CA SER A 215 -5.97 24.52 1.08
C SER A 215 -5.16 24.27 2.36
N GLU A 216 -5.76 23.63 3.35
CA GLU A 216 -5.14 23.40 4.65
C GLU A 216 -4.93 21.89 4.90
N VAL A 217 -3.72 21.40 4.58
CA VAL A 217 -3.29 20.02 4.82
C VAL A 217 -2.17 20.03 5.86
N ILE A 218 -2.44 19.51 7.04
CA ILE A 218 -1.51 19.44 8.19
C ILE A 218 -1.00 18.00 8.30
N VAL A 219 0.32 17.80 8.28
CA VAL A 219 0.92 16.46 8.42
C VAL A 219 1.59 16.35 9.78
N VAL A 220 1.16 15.36 10.57
CA VAL A 220 1.74 15.01 11.87
C VAL A 220 2.63 13.79 11.72
N GLY A 221 3.92 13.86 12.04
CA GLY A 221 4.82 12.73 11.87
C GLY A 221 6.29 13.03 12.11
N ALA A 222 7.14 12.12 11.66
CA ALA A 222 8.61 12.20 11.67
C ALA A 222 9.21 11.28 10.60
N PRO A 223 10.51 11.33 10.34
CA PRO A 223 11.47 12.37 10.72
C PRO A 223 11.35 13.61 9.84
N GLU A 224 12.09 14.68 10.17
CA GLU A 224 12.04 15.98 9.47
C GLU A 224 12.18 15.84 7.94
N ARG A 225 13.06 14.97 7.44
CA ARG A 225 13.22 14.76 5.98
C ARG A 225 11.92 14.31 5.27
N ARG A 226 11.05 13.56 5.96
CA ARG A 226 9.73 13.14 5.42
C ARG A 226 8.73 14.28 5.51
N LEU A 227 8.80 15.09 6.56
CA LEU A 227 7.97 16.29 6.73
C LEU A 227 8.34 17.35 5.69
N ALA A 228 9.62 17.53 5.38
CA ALA A 228 10.08 18.39 4.30
C ALA A 228 9.52 17.95 2.93
N LEU A 229 9.46 16.62 2.68
CA LEU A 229 8.84 16.10 1.48
C LEU A 229 7.32 16.33 1.48
N ALA A 230 6.64 16.18 2.61
CA ALA A 230 5.23 16.50 2.74
C ALA A 230 4.95 17.99 2.43
N LYS A 231 5.77 18.91 2.94
CA LYS A 231 5.70 20.35 2.59
C LYS A 231 5.82 20.56 1.07
N ARG A 232 6.81 19.93 0.45
CA ARG A 232 7.02 20.01 -1.00
C ARG A 232 5.82 19.47 -1.80
N TRP A 233 5.10 18.49 -1.23
CA TRP A 233 3.91 17.90 -1.87
C TRP A 233 2.59 18.55 -1.47
N GLY A 234 2.66 19.70 -0.81
CA GLY A 234 1.51 20.57 -0.58
C GLY A 234 0.92 20.57 0.83
N ALA A 235 1.66 20.05 1.83
CA ALA A 235 1.26 20.30 3.21
C ALA A 235 1.42 21.80 3.53
N SER A 236 0.35 22.42 4.01
CA SER A 236 0.33 23.82 4.46
C SER A 236 1.11 24.00 5.77
N ALA A 237 1.08 22.95 6.63
CA ALA A 237 1.83 22.89 7.88
C ALA A 237 2.25 21.46 8.20
N VAL A 238 3.28 21.34 9.05
CA VAL A 238 3.72 20.07 9.62
C VAL A 238 3.84 20.18 11.13
N VAL A 239 3.60 19.07 11.81
CA VAL A 239 3.75 18.93 13.26
C VAL A 239 4.70 17.76 13.51
N SER A 240 5.95 18.08 13.85
CA SER A 240 6.97 17.07 14.15
C SER A 240 6.68 16.41 15.50
N ILE A 241 6.63 15.09 15.54
CA ILE A 241 6.50 14.36 16.81
C ILE A 241 7.80 14.41 17.64
N ASP A 242 8.92 14.74 17.00
CA ASP A 242 10.20 14.95 17.69
C ASP A 242 10.24 16.33 18.38
N GLU A 243 9.64 17.36 17.77
CA GLU A 243 9.49 18.70 18.34
C GLU A 243 8.34 18.77 19.36
N PHE A 244 7.23 18.09 19.09
CA PHE A 244 6.04 18.01 19.95
C PHE A 244 5.87 16.56 20.49
N PRO A 245 6.68 16.14 21.48
CA PRO A 245 6.77 14.72 21.85
C PRO A 245 5.55 14.19 22.61
N THR A 246 4.72 15.06 23.21
CA THR A 246 3.51 14.62 23.92
C THR A 246 2.24 14.79 23.11
N ALA A 247 1.22 14.01 23.41
CA ALA A 247 -0.08 14.10 22.76
C ALA A 247 -0.72 15.48 22.96
N GLU A 248 -0.59 16.06 24.16
CA GLU A 248 -1.10 17.38 24.52
C GLU A 248 -0.43 18.48 23.70
N ALA A 249 0.88 18.41 23.53
CA ALA A 249 1.65 19.40 22.74
C ALA A 249 1.24 19.33 21.25
N ARG A 250 1.10 18.12 20.69
CA ARG A 250 0.61 17.95 19.31
C ARG A 250 -0.83 18.43 19.14
N LEU A 251 -1.70 18.13 20.10
CA LEU A 251 -3.07 18.61 20.09
C LEU A 251 -3.15 20.13 20.15
N ALA A 252 -2.40 20.76 21.04
CA ALA A 252 -2.32 22.22 21.14
C ALA A 252 -1.88 22.85 19.82
N ARG A 253 -0.83 22.28 19.19
CA ARG A 253 -0.35 22.76 17.89
C ARG A 253 -1.35 22.58 16.76
N VAL A 254 -2.05 21.43 16.68
CA VAL A 254 -3.10 21.21 15.68
C VAL A 254 -4.27 22.18 15.92
N ARG A 255 -4.66 22.44 17.17
CA ARG A 255 -5.70 23.42 17.48
C ARG A 255 -5.31 24.84 17.06
N GLU A 256 -4.09 25.25 17.33
CA GLU A 256 -3.57 26.53 16.85
C GLU A 256 -3.70 26.65 15.32
N LEU A 257 -3.25 25.63 14.58
CA LEU A 257 -3.31 25.57 13.12
C LEU A 257 -4.75 25.43 12.57
N THR A 258 -5.72 25.19 13.41
CA THR A 258 -7.14 25.02 13.04
C THR A 258 -8.06 26.03 13.73
N ASP A 259 -7.55 27.19 14.18
CA ASP A 259 -8.27 28.25 14.90
C ASP A 259 -9.12 27.71 16.08
N GLY A 260 -8.59 26.73 16.81
CA GLY A 260 -9.23 26.08 17.96
C GLY A 260 -10.33 25.07 17.61
N ARG A 261 -10.79 24.99 16.35
CA ARG A 261 -11.95 24.15 15.96
C ARG A 261 -11.60 22.68 15.79
N GLY A 262 -10.36 22.35 15.40
CA GLY A 262 -9.94 21.03 14.98
C GLY A 262 -10.18 20.76 13.49
N ALA A 263 -9.79 19.56 13.02
CA ALA A 263 -9.82 19.16 11.63
C ALA A 263 -11.21 18.70 11.16
N ASP A 264 -11.60 19.03 9.94
CA ASP A 264 -12.79 18.51 9.28
C ASP A 264 -12.65 17.03 8.93
N VAL A 265 -11.44 16.66 8.51
CA VAL A 265 -11.09 15.29 8.16
C VAL A 265 -9.75 14.92 8.77
N VAL A 266 -9.68 13.74 9.37
CA VAL A 266 -8.43 13.15 9.84
C VAL A 266 -8.18 11.84 9.11
N PHE A 267 -6.95 11.62 8.66
CA PHE A 267 -6.49 10.34 8.12
C PHE A 267 -5.44 9.75 9.07
N GLU A 268 -5.72 8.60 9.67
CA GLU A 268 -4.74 7.82 10.41
C GLU A 268 -4.01 6.87 9.46
N LEU A 269 -2.76 7.18 9.13
CA LEU A 269 -1.92 6.47 8.18
C LEU A 269 -0.57 6.04 8.79
N SER A 270 -0.42 6.18 10.10
CA SER A 270 0.82 5.89 10.80
C SER A 270 0.91 4.46 11.33
N GLY A 271 -0.22 3.91 11.76
CA GLY A 271 -0.29 2.64 12.49
C GLY A 271 0.27 2.71 13.92
N ALA A 272 0.64 3.90 14.41
CA ALA A 272 1.13 4.05 15.78
C ALA A 272 0.00 3.77 16.78
N PRO A 273 0.23 3.01 17.85
CA PRO A 273 -0.83 2.61 18.79
C PRO A 273 -1.63 3.78 19.38
N TYR A 274 -0.97 4.90 19.62
CA TYR A 274 -1.59 6.11 20.20
C TYR A 274 -2.34 6.97 19.15
N ALA A 275 -2.04 6.80 17.86
CA ALA A 275 -2.50 7.70 16.81
C ALA A 275 -4.03 7.71 16.67
N PHE A 276 -4.70 6.58 16.92
CA PHE A 276 -6.15 6.53 16.84
C PHE A 276 -6.82 7.45 17.87
N ALA A 277 -6.41 7.39 19.14
CA ALA A 277 -6.96 8.25 20.18
C ALA A 277 -6.67 9.73 19.91
N GLU A 278 -5.41 10.05 19.56
CA GLU A 278 -5.01 11.40 19.19
C GLU A 278 -5.83 11.96 18.01
N GLY A 279 -6.04 11.15 16.97
CA GLY A 279 -6.79 11.57 15.79
C GLY A 279 -8.25 11.94 16.13
N LEU A 280 -8.84 11.27 17.10
CA LEU A 280 -10.16 11.66 17.64
C LEU A 280 -10.11 13.02 18.31
N ASP A 281 -9.01 13.34 19.01
CA ASP A 281 -8.86 14.66 19.66
C ASP A 281 -8.61 15.77 18.63
N PHE A 282 -7.90 15.50 17.56
CA PHE A 282 -7.70 16.44 16.44
C PHE A 282 -8.98 16.76 15.69
N LEU A 283 -9.95 15.83 15.68
CA LEU A 283 -11.19 15.96 14.94
C LEU A 283 -12.10 17.02 15.54
N ARG A 284 -12.68 17.90 14.72
CA ARG A 284 -13.76 18.79 15.16
C ARG A 284 -15.08 18.04 15.39
N ALA A 285 -16.04 18.71 15.98
CA ALA A 285 -17.42 18.19 16.04
C ALA A 285 -18.00 18.05 14.60
N GLY A 286 -18.66 16.92 14.33
CA GLY A 286 -19.18 16.56 13.01
C GLY A 286 -18.09 16.20 11.98
N GLY A 287 -16.85 15.97 12.39
CA GLY A 287 -15.75 15.60 11.49
C GLY A 287 -15.76 14.13 11.07
N ARG A 288 -14.95 13.80 10.06
CA ARG A 288 -14.78 12.46 9.48
C ARG A 288 -13.37 11.95 9.75
N TYR A 289 -13.27 10.72 10.22
CA TYR A 289 -11.99 10.10 10.56
C TYR A 289 -11.80 8.79 9.80
N ALA A 290 -10.86 8.76 8.86
CA ALA A 290 -10.47 7.54 8.15
C ALA A 290 -9.31 6.85 8.87
N VAL A 291 -9.52 5.60 9.28
CA VAL A 291 -8.54 4.77 9.98
C VAL A 291 -8.03 3.71 9.01
N VAL A 292 -6.75 3.74 8.72
CA VAL A 292 -6.11 2.92 7.67
C VAL A 292 -4.87 2.19 8.20
N GLY A 293 -4.07 2.85 9.03
CA GLY A 293 -2.78 2.34 9.51
C GLY A 293 -2.87 1.25 10.57
N GLN A 294 -3.98 1.13 11.26
CA GLN A 294 -4.19 0.18 12.36
C GLN A 294 -4.42 -1.24 11.83
N LEU A 295 -3.35 -1.99 11.62
CA LEU A 295 -3.38 -3.35 11.07
C LEU A 295 -3.25 -4.47 12.13
N GLY A 296 -3.02 -4.10 13.38
CA GLY A 296 -2.78 -4.99 14.51
C GLY A 296 -2.15 -4.22 15.66
N GLY A 297 -1.59 -4.93 16.63
CA GLY A 297 -0.91 -4.32 17.77
C GLY A 297 -1.73 -4.34 19.06
N PRO A 298 -1.28 -3.58 20.09
CA PRO A 298 -1.94 -3.57 21.41
C PRO A 298 -3.31 -2.90 21.36
N LEU A 299 -4.13 -3.17 22.35
CA LEU A 299 -5.41 -2.50 22.53
C LEU A 299 -5.19 -0.99 22.77
N THR A 300 -5.96 -0.17 22.07
CA THR A 300 -5.96 1.28 22.25
C THR A 300 -7.19 1.69 23.04
N PRO A 301 -7.05 2.15 24.29
CA PRO A 301 -8.19 2.64 25.06
C PRO A 301 -8.70 3.96 24.47
N VAL A 302 -10.03 4.07 24.30
CA VAL A 302 -10.69 5.29 23.87
C VAL A 302 -11.92 5.56 24.74
N GLN A 303 -12.16 6.84 25.04
CA GLN A 303 -13.37 7.25 25.74
C GLN A 303 -14.54 7.28 24.75
N ALA A 304 -15.43 6.30 24.80
CA ALA A 304 -16.54 6.16 23.87
C ALA A 304 -17.46 7.40 23.80
N ALA A 305 -17.58 8.15 24.90
CA ALA A 305 -18.32 9.40 24.94
C ALA A 305 -17.83 10.45 23.91
N LEU A 306 -16.58 10.40 23.48
CA LEU A 306 -16.05 11.30 22.46
C LEU A 306 -16.76 11.15 21.11
N PHE A 307 -17.12 9.92 20.74
CA PHE A 307 -17.87 9.67 19.50
C PHE A 307 -19.21 10.40 19.49
N VAL A 308 -19.96 10.28 20.60
CA VAL A 308 -21.26 10.92 20.75
C VAL A 308 -21.14 12.43 20.82
N ARG A 309 -20.25 12.94 21.69
CA ARG A 309 -20.05 14.38 21.89
C ARG A 309 -19.56 15.10 20.65
N LYS A 310 -18.75 14.44 19.83
CA LYS A 310 -18.26 15.00 18.58
C LYS A 310 -19.18 14.73 17.39
N GLY A 311 -20.17 13.81 17.50
CA GLY A 311 -20.93 13.37 16.34
C GLY A 311 -20.01 12.87 15.22
N ALA A 312 -18.93 12.16 15.59
CA ALA A 312 -17.86 11.79 14.68
C ALA A 312 -18.26 10.64 13.74
N THR A 313 -17.87 10.73 12.47
CA THR A 313 -17.96 9.62 11.53
C THR A 313 -16.60 8.90 11.46
N ILE A 314 -16.54 7.63 11.90
CA ILE A 314 -15.33 6.81 11.86
C ILE A 314 -15.43 5.81 10.72
N LEU A 315 -14.42 5.80 9.84
CA LEU A 315 -14.37 5.00 8.62
C LEU A 315 -13.13 4.08 8.64
N GLY A 316 -13.34 2.79 8.84
CA GLY A 316 -12.29 1.80 8.62
C GLY A 316 -12.04 1.62 7.11
N VAL A 317 -10.78 1.63 6.68
CA VAL A 317 -10.40 1.47 5.27
C VAL A 317 -9.36 0.37 5.15
N GLN A 318 -9.71 -0.69 4.43
CA GLN A 318 -8.82 -1.82 4.19
C GLN A 318 -8.53 -1.97 2.71
N SER A 319 -7.23 -1.89 2.32
CA SER A 319 -6.79 -2.19 0.97
C SER A 319 -7.50 -1.31 -0.10
N ALA A 320 -7.60 -1.79 -1.32
CA ALA A 320 -8.35 -1.16 -2.41
C ALA A 320 -8.66 -2.19 -3.50
N ASP A 321 -9.62 -1.90 -4.36
CA ASP A 321 -9.98 -2.72 -5.51
C ASP A 321 -9.36 -2.16 -6.79
N ILE A 322 -9.58 -2.84 -7.91
CA ILE A 322 -8.95 -2.50 -9.19
C ILE A 322 -9.29 -1.09 -9.68
N GLY A 323 -10.48 -0.58 -9.37
CA GLY A 323 -10.85 0.79 -9.69
C GLY A 323 -9.92 1.84 -9.08
N GLN A 324 -9.47 1.63 -7.84
CA GLN A 324 -8.51 2.52 -7.19
C GLN A 324 -7.08 2.35 -7.74
N PHE A 325 -6.70 1.16 -8.23
CA PHE A 325 -5.44 0.99 -8.96
C PHE A 325 -5.42 1.82 -10.24
N TRP A 326 -6.50 1.75 -11.02
CA TRP A 326 -6.62 2.57 -12.22
C TRP A 326 -6.55 4.07 -11.90
N LYS A 327 -7.31 4.53 -10.90
CA LYS A 327 -7.27 5.93 -10.45
C LYS A 327 -5.86 6.34 -9.98
N ALA A 328 -5.14 5.44 -9.30
CA ALA A 328 -3.78 5.70 -8.83
C ALA A 328 -2.81 5.90 -10.01
N LEU A 329 -2.87 5.03 -11.02
CA LEU A 329 -2.05 5.17 -12.22
C LEU A 329 -2.36 6.45 -12.99
N GLU A 330 -3.66 6.80 -13.14
CA GLU A 330 -4.08 8.06 -13.77
C GLU A 330 -3.62 9.28 -12.98
N PHE A 331 -3.67 9.23 -11.65
CA PHE A 331 -3.13 10.30 -10.82
C PHE A 331 -1.63 10.47 -11.01
N VAL A 332 -0.85 9.39 -11.00
CA VAL A 332 0.60 9.43 -11.24
C VAL A 332 0.86 10.00 -12.65
N ARG A 333 0.17 9.51 -13.66
CA ARG A 333 0.34 9.96 -15.05
C ARG A 333 0.11 11.46 -15.21
N ARG A 334 -0.93 12.00 -14.55
CA ARG A 334 -1.31 13.42 -14.66
C ARG A 334 -0.54 14.35 -13.73
N ALA A 335 -0.24 13.90 -12.52
CA ALA A 335 0.31 14.73 -11.46
C ALA A 335 1.79 14.42 -11.14
N GLY A 336 2.37 13.35 -11.69
CA GLY A 336 3.75 12.93 -11.40
C GLY A 336 4.78 14.02 -11.63
N GLY A 337 4.66 14.77 -12.74
CA GLY A 337 5.55 15.89 -13.04
C GLY A 337 5.48 17.04 -12.02
N ARG A 338 4.32 17.25 -11.38
CA ARG A 338 4.16 18.28 -10.34
C ARG A 338 4.81 17.89 -9.02
N TYR A 339 4.64 16.62 -8.59
CA TYR A 339 5.07 16.18 -7.27
C TYR A 339 6.44 15.50 -7.27
N GLY A 340 6.87 14.87 -8.37
CA GLY A 340 8.13 14.13 -8.45
C GLY A 340 8.13 12.96 -7.47
N PHE A 341 7.22 12.01 -7.64
CA PHE A 341 7.00 10.89 -6.71
C PHE A 341 8.21 9.99 -6.52
N GLU A 342 9.15 9.99 -7.45
CA GLU A 342 10.41 9.29 -7.35
C GLU A 342 11.24 9.70 -6.12
N ALA A 343 11.01 10.91 -5.60
CA ALA A 343 11.71 11.41 -4.42
C ALA A 343 11.49 10.59 -3.13
N MET A 344 10.44 9.76 -3.09
CA MET A 344 10.24 8.82 -1.98
C MET A 344 10.93 7.48 -2.19
N LEU A 345 11.33 7.15 -3.43
CA LEU A 345 11.99 5.91 -3.78
C LEU A 345 13.47 6.03 -3.41
N THR A 346 13.88 5.36 -2.34
CA THR A 346 15.19 5.61 -1.75
C THR A 346 16.27 4.69 -2.35
N THR A 347 16.34 3.46 -1.91
CA THR A 347 17.38 2.53 -2.32
C THR A 347 16.80 1.42 -3.19
N ARG A 348 17.60 0.96 -4.16
CA ARG A 348 17.31 -0.22 -4.98
C ARG A 348 18.16 -1.39 -4.49
N TYR A 349 17.48 -2.46 -4.08
CA TYR A 349 18.11 -3.68 -3.58
C TYR A 349 17.96 -4.81 -4.60
N PRO A 350 19.03 -5.54 -4.95
CA PRO A 350 18.89 -6.82 -5.61
C PRO A 350 18.19 -7.82 -4.66
N LEU A 351 17.62 -8.88 -5.22
CA LEU A 351 16.87 -9.88 -4.44
C LEU A 351 17.68 -10.47 -3.29
N ASP A 352 18.99 -10.70 -3.50
CA ASP A 352 19.90 -11.23 -2.49
C ASP A 352 20.04 -10.35 -1.24
N ARG A 353 19.73 -9.07 -1.38
CA ARG A 353 19.78 -8.11 -0.27
C ARG A 353 18.42 -7.80 0.33
N ILE A 354 17.46 -8.70 0.19
CA ILE A 354 16.08 -8.53 0.71
C ILE A 354 16.07 -8.30 2.23
N ASN A 355 16.94 -8.98 2.98
CA ASN A 355 17.03 -8.83 4.42
C ASN A 355 17.44 -7.40 4.81
N ASP A 356 18.35 -6.78 4.07
CA ASP A 356 18.75 -5.39 4.29
C ASP A 356 17.58 -4.43 4.02
N ALA A 357 16.82 -4.67 2.95
CA ALA A 357 15.65 -3.88 2.59
C ALA A 357 14.57 -3.94 3.68
N ILE A 358 14.26 -5.13 4.21
CA ILE A 358 13.32 -5.34 5.31
C ILE A 358 13.80 -4.65 6.60
N GLN A 359 15.08 -4.81 6.96
CA GLN A 359 15.63 -4.17 8.16
C GLN A 359 15.70 -2.64 8.02
N SER A 360 15.98 -2.13 6.84
CA SER A 360 15.98 -0.69 6.57
C SER A 360 14.58 -0.10 6.73
N MET A 361 13.56 -0.80 6.19
CA MET A 361 12.15 -0.40 6.34
C MET A 361 11.70 -0.47 7.81
N ARG A 362 12.04 -1.54 8.52
CA ARG A 362 11.74 -1.74 9.94
C ARG A 362 12.32 -0.63 10.82
N ALA A 363 13.54 -0.19 10.51
CA ALA A 363 14.25 0.86 11.24
C ALA A 363 13.86 2.29 10.80
N PHE A 364 12.87 2.46 9.92
CA PHE A 364 12.44 3.75 9.35
C PHE A 364 13.57 4.56 8.67
N ARG A 365 14.68 3.89 8.28
CA ARG A 365 15.82 4.54 7.61
C ARG A 365 15.49 5.00 6.20
N GLU A 366 14.49 4.38 5.57
CA GLU A 366 14.06 4.68 4.21
C GLU A 366 12.57 5.00 4.14
N ILE A 367 12.14 5.68 3.07
CA ILE A 367 10.73 5.95 2.84
C ILE A 367 10.10 4.78 2.10
N LYS A 368 10.65 4.44 0.93
CA LYS A 368 10.16 3.36 0.08
C LYS A 368 11.33 2.69 -0.64
N PRO A 369 11.95 1.68 -0.02
CA PRO A 369 12.97 0.88 -0.69
C PRO A 369 12.35 0.01 -1.78
N LEU A 370 13.10 -0.20 -2.87
CA LEU A 370 12.71 -1.03 -4.00
C LEU A 370 13.54 -2.31 -4.04
N VAL A 371 12.90 -3.42 -4.39
CA VAL A 371 13.55 -4.69 -4.72
C VAL A 371 13.50 -4.87 -6.23
N LEU A 372 14.64 -5.13 -6.84
CA LEU A 372 14.79 -5.42 -8.25
C LEU A 372 15.19 -6.89 -8.43
N PRO A 373 14.22 -7.81 -8.70
CA PRO A 373 14.50 -9.25 -8.65
C PRO A 373 15.50 -9.76 -9.70
N TRP A 374 15.79 -8.95 -10.71
CA TRP A 374 16.70 -9.26 -11.81
C TRP A 374 18.05 -8.55 -11.70
N ALA A 375 18.21 -7.66 -10.73
CA ALA A 375 19.50 -7.02 -10.52
C ALA A 375 20.50 -8.00 -9.89
N GLU A 376 21.72 -7.97 -10.39
CA GLU A 376 22.84 -8.70 -9.79
C GLU A 376 23.40 -7.93 -8.60
N THR A 377 23.91 -8.65 -7.62
CA THR A 377 24.66 -8.04 -6.53
C THR A 377 26.00 -7.58 -7.11
N SER A 378 26.23 -6.27 -7.20
CA SER A 378 27.55 -5.75 -7.50
C SER A 378 28.54 -6.29 -6.47
N THR A 379 29.50 -7.08 -6.91
CA THR A 379 30.60 -7.61 -6.12
C THR A 379 31.49 -6.48 -5.58
#